data_3a820c1b00994bac71403a063c3782a0
#
_entry.id   3a820c1b00994bac71403a063c3782a0
#
_cell.length_a   1.000
_cell.length_b   1.000
_cell.length_c   1.000
_cell.angle_alpha   90.00
_cell.angle_beta   90.00
_cell.angle_gamma   90.00
#
_symmetry.space_group_name_H-M   'P 1'
#
loop_
_entity.id
_entity.type
_entity.pdbx_description
1 polymer ?
#
loop_
_entity_poly.entity_id
_entity_poly.type
_entity_poly.pdbx_seq_one_letter_code
_entity_poly.pdbx_strand_id
1 'polypeptide(L)'
;FNLDRITVLRTDIKVNMCEKMYQWTADNIPQALEQKINYKKEDFLKLFYSYDENGTTVLQEDEMKALGYSEFGIQTLLHGDAKTAVHTAIYYEGKYAGSVSYMVCKEKRSWKKEERQILGEITKIIAAHLGKLFLMNSMSNGMFTNPEFDDLTGLISFTRFKEEVERVLADDNISSYVMVYTDFENFKYFNQKWGYQMGDRLLREFSNYIIGTMQQEEQI
;
A
#
# COMPACT_ATOMS: atom_id res chain seq x y z
N PHE A 1 -21.67 13.09 10.59
CA PHE A 1 -21.13 13.46 9.26
C PHE A 1 -22.03 12.99 8.11
N ASN A 2 -22.94 12.04 8.32
CA ASN A 2 -23.78 11.45 7.25
C ASN A 2 -22.94 10.98 6.06
N LEU A 3 -21.94 10.14 6.34
CA LEU A 3 -21.09 9.56 5.33
C LEU A 3 -21.74 8.32 4.72
N ASP A 4 -21.55 8.12 3.44
CA ASP A 4 -22.05 6.96 2.73
C ASP A 4 -20.95 5.90 2.55
N ARG A 5 -19.65 6.33 2.46
CA ARG A 5 -18.51 5.43 2.31
C ARG A 5 -17.26 6.00 2.96
N ILE A 6 -16.46 5.15 3.56
CA ILE A 6 -15.11 5.47 4.04
C ILE A 6 -14.15 4.44 3.45
N THR A 7 -13.09 4.89 2.81
CA THR A 7 -12.07 3.99 2.24
C THR A 7 -10.69 4.40 2.72
N VAL A 8 -9.94 3.43 3.20
CA VAL A 8 -8.52 3.60 3.57
C VAL A 8 -7.68 3.01 2.45
N LEU A 9 -6.84 3.83 1.86
CA LEU A 9 -5.95 3.48 0.76
C LEU A 9 -4.49 3.55 1.21
N ARG A 10 -3.73 2.54 0.87
CA ARG A 10 -2.27 2.58 0.87
C ARG A 10 -1.82 3.01 -0.53
N THR A 11 -0.80 3.86 -0.61
CA THR A 11 -0.27 4.33 -1.89
C THR A 11 1.20 3.97 -2.01
N ASP A 12 1.54 3.27 -3.08
CA ASP A 12 2.93 3.08 -3.50
C ASP A 12 3.23 4.06 -4.65
N ILE A 13 4.00 5.10 -4.33
CA ILE A 13 4.35 6.16 -5.29
C ILE A 13 5.32 5.65 -6.36
N LYS A 14 6.15 4.64 -6.04
CA LYS A 14 7.17 4.15 -6.98
C LYS A 14 6.55 3.45 -8.19
N VAL A 15 5.45 2.74 -7.96
CA VAL A 15 4.74 1.97 -9.01
C VAL A 15 3.40 2.60 -9.42
N ASN A 16 3.08 3.80 -8.93
CA ASN A 16 1.84 4.54 -9.19
C ASN A 16 0.58 3.70 -8.90
N MET A 17 0.55 3.05 -7.74
CA MET A 17 -0.52 2.16 -7.35
C MET A 17 -1.11 2.53 -5.99
N CYS A 18 -2.42 2.43 -5.87
CA CYS A 18 -3.16 2.45 -4.61
C CYS A 18 -3.73 1.07 -4.32
N GLU A 19 -3.69 0.67 -3.07
CA GLU A 19 -4.31 -0.55 -2.59
C GLU A 19 -5.37 -0.23 -1.54
N LYS A 20 -6.57 -0.80 -1.71
CA LYS A 20 -7.65 -0.67 -0.76
C LYS A 20 -7.40 -1.55 0.46
N MET A 21 -7.11 -0.93 1.59
CA MET A 21 -6.88 -1.62 2.87
C MET A 21 -8.19 -1.94 3.58
N TYR A 22 -9.07 -0.95 3.67
CA TYR A 22 -10.38 -1.07 4.31
C TYR A 22 -11.41 -0.25 3.56
N GLN A 23 -12.64 -0.74 3.57
CA GLN A 23 -13.79 0.02 3.12
C GLN A 23 -14.99 -0.27 3.99
N TRP A 24 -15.63 0.79 4.46
CA TRP A 24 -16.94 0.76 5.06
C TRP A 24 -17.94 1.46 4.13
N THR A 25 -19.14 0.91 4.02
CA THR A 25 -20.24 1.51 3.25
C THR A 25 -21.52 1.50 4.12
N ALA A 26 -22.32 2.55 3.99
CA ALA A 26 -23.65 2.59 4.55
C ALA A 26 -24.58 1.59 3.82
N ASP A 27 -25.73 1.29 4.42
CA ASP A 27 -26.74 0.42 3.80
C ASP A 27 -27.16 0.94 2.43
N ASN A 28 -27.28 0.02 1.46
CA ASN A 28 -27.64 0.28 0.06
C ASN A 28 -26.61 1.09 -0.75
N ILE A 29 -25.39 1.26 -0.26
CA ILE A 29 -24.26 1.81 -1.01
C ILE A 29 -23.36 0.65 -1.47
N PRO A 30 -23.12 0.49 -2.79
CA PRO A 30 -22.26 -0.58 -3.27
C PRO A 30 -20.82 -0.37 -2.80
N GLN A 31 -20.11 -1.48 -2.61
CA GLN A 31 -18.65 -1.40 -2.50
C GLN A 31 -18.08 -0.90 -3.82
N ALA A 32 -17.19 0.05 -3.75
CA ALA A 32 -16.50 0.58 -4.92
C ALA A 32 -15.01 0.29 -4.85
N LEU A 33 -14.38 0.36 -5.98
CA LEU A 33 -12.97 0.11 -6.23
C LEU A 33 -12.57 -1.37 -6.17
N GLU A 34 -11.74 -1.73 -7.10
CA GLU A 34 -10.93 -2.94 -7.06
C GLU A 34 -9.96 -2.91 -5.87
N GLN A 35 -9.38 -4.06 -5.55
CA GLN A 35 -8.41 -4.16 -4.46
C GLN A 35 -7.15 -3.33 -4.74
N LYS A 36 -6.67 -3.33 -5.99
CA LYS A 36 -5.49 -2.57 -6.45
C LYS A 36 -5.88 -1.72 -7.65
N ILE A 37 -5.45 -0.48 -7.65
CA ILE A 37 -5.77 0.52 -8.67
C ILE A 37 -4.51 1.26 -9.05
N ASN A 38 -4.18 1.25 -10.34
CA ASN A 38 -3.16 2.12 -10.88
C ASN A 38 -3.72 3.52 -11.06
N TYR A 39 -2.91 4.54 -10.84
CA TYR A 39 -3.29 5.93 -11.07
C TYR A 39 -2.34 6.61 -12.05
N LYS A 40 -2.83 7.68 -12.71
CA LYS A 40 -1.96 8.52 -13.52
C LYS A 40 -1.16 9.46 -12.63
N LYS A 41 0.14 9.54 -12.86
CA LYS A 41 1.05 10.36 -12.05
C LYS A 41 0.62 11.83 -11.99
N GLU A 42 0.10 12.37 -13.09
CA GLU A 42 -0.37 13.75 -13.19
C GLU A 42 -1.57 14.01 -12.26
N ASP A 43 -2.53 13.10 -12.21
CA ASP A 43 -3.71 13.21 -11.34
C ASP A 43 -3.30 13.08 -9.87
N PHE A 44 -2.37 12.17 -9.56
CA PHE A 44 -1.83 12.04 -8.22
C PHE A 44 -1.10 13.30 -7.75
N LEU A 45 -0.30 13.92 -8.60
CA LEU A 45 0.39 15.17 -8.26
C LEU A 45 -0.60 16.30 -7.99
N LYS A 46 -1.69 16.41 -8.77
CA LYS A 46 -2.75 17.40 -8.51
C LYS A 46 -3.41 17.17 -7.16
N LEU A 47 -3.75 15.91 -6.83
CA LEU A 47 -4.27 15.54 -5.51
C LEU A 47 -3.27 15.92 -4.42
N PHE A 48 -2.00 15.55 -4.57
CA PHE A 48 -0.97 15.78 -3.56
C PHE A 48 -0.79 17.27 -3.25
N TYR A 49 -0.80 18.13 -4.28
CA TYR A 49 -0.68 19.58 -4.10
C TYR A 49 -1.98 20.27 -3.67
N SER A 50 -3.12 19.58 -3.70
CA SER A 50 -4.41 20.13 -3.25
C SER A 50 -4.64 20.01 -1.75
N TYR A 51 -3.82 19.24 -1.02
CA TYR A 51 -3.96 19.13 0.42
C TYR A 51 -3.64 20.45 1.12
N ASP A 52 -4.53 20.84 2.04
CA ASP A 52 -4.32 21.99 2.91
C ASP A 52 -3.34 21.70 4.06
N GLU A 53 -3.13 22.68 4.94
CA GLU A 53 -2.25 22.57 6.11
C GLU A 53 -2.62 21.44 7.09
N ASN A 54 -3.88 20.97 7.05
CA ASN A 54 -4.38 19.85 7.84
C ASN A 54 -4.26 18.51 7.11
N GLY A 55 -3.68 18.51 5.91
CA GLY A 55 -3.59 17.33 5.05
C GLY A 55 -4.96 16.90 4.49
N THR A 56 -5.88 17.85 4.29
CA THR A 56 -7.22 17.59 3.78
C THR A 56 -7.47 18.28 2.44
N THR A 57 -8.25 17.67 1.57
CA THR A 57 -8.76 18.27 0.35
C THR A 57 -10.19 17.82 0.07
N VAL A 58 -10.97 18.68 -0.58
CA VAL A 58 -12.33 18.34 -1.04
C VAL A 58 -12.28 18.00 -2.51
N LEU A 59 -12.91 16.92 -2.89
CA LEU A 59 -13.01 16.45 -4.27
C LEU A 59 -14.48 16.48 -4.69
N GLN A 60 -14.74 17.16 -5.79
CA GLN A 60 -16.04 17.20 -6.49
C GLN A 60 -15.78 17.17 -7.99
N GLU A 61 -16.60 16.45 -8.74
CA GLU A 61 -16.37 16.19 -10.15
C GLU A 61 -16.15 17.49 -10.96
N ASP A 62 -17.01 18.50 -10.76
CA ASP A 62 -16.94 19.75 -11.53
C ASP A 62 -15.64 20.52 -11.24
N GLU A 63 -15.23 20.57 -9.96
CA GLU A 63 -13.98 21.22 -9.55
C GLU A 63 -12.76 20.46 -10.09
N MET A 64 -12.79 19.12 -10.02
CA MET A 64 -11.72 18.29 -10.56
C MET A 64 -11.58 18.45 -12.08
N LYS A 65 -12.70 18.53 -12.82
CA LYS A 65 -12.68 18.83 -14.26
C LYS A 65 -12.06 20.21 -14.54
N ALA A 66 -12.44 21.22 -13.77
CA ALA A 66 -11.87 22.56 -13.90
C ALA A 66 -10.36 22.62 -13.63
N LEU A 67 -9.87 21.77 -12.71
CA LEU A 67 -8.44 21.60 -12.41
C LEU A 67 -7.70 20.66 -13.38
N GLY A 68 -8.40 20.15 -14.41
CA GLY A 68 -7.84 19.34 -15.47
C GLY A 68 -7.45 17.93 -15.05
N TYR A 69 -8.14 17.33 -14.07
CA TYR A 69 -8.01 15.89 -13.80
C TYR A 69 -8.49 15.08 -15.00
N SER A 70 -7.86 13.94 -15.24
CA SER A 70 -8.36 13.02 -16.27
C SER A 70 -9.68 12.38 -15.84
N GLU A 71 -10.49 11.95 -16.81
CA GLU A 71 -11.74 11.21 -16.52
C GLU A 71 -11.47 9.98 -15.64
N PHE A 72 -10.39 9.25 -15.95
CA PHE A 72 -9.93 8.12 -15.14
C PHE A 72 -9.57 8.54 -13.70
N GLY A 73 -8.86 9.67 -13.53
CA GLY A 73 -8.51 10.20 -12.22
C GLY A 73 -9.74 10.59 -11.39
N ILE A 74 -10.74 11.23 -12.02
CA ILE A 74 -12.01 11.59 -11.39
C ILE A 74 -12.74 10.32 -10.94
N GLN A 75 -12.91 9.35 -11.82
CA GLN A 75 -13.57 8.07 -11.52
C GLN A 75 -12.87 7.33 -10.38
N THR A 76 -11.53 7.30 -10.40
CA THR A 76 -10.73 6.65 -9.37
C THR A 76 -10.87 7.35 -8.02
N LEU A 77 -10.70 8.67 -7.96
CA LEU A 77 -10.67 9.44 -6.72
C LEU A 77 -12.06 9.62 -6.08
N LEU A 78 -13.12 9.63 -6.88
CA LEU A 78 -14.51 9.63 -6.43
C LEU A 78 -15.11 8.22 -6.33
N HIS A 79 -14.30 7.18 -6.53
CA HIS A 79 -14.70 5.77 -6.45
C HIS A 79 -15.91 5.45 -7.36
N GLY A 80 -16.03 6.11 -8.49
CA GLY A 80 -17.04 5.90 -9.52
C GLY A 80 -18.37 6.60 -9.28
N ASP A 81 -18.82 6.75 -8.04
CA ASP A 81 -20.20 7.21 -7.74
C ASP A 81 -20.31 8.30 -6.68
N ALA A 82 -19.25 8.64 -5.96
CA ALA A 82 -19.30 9.69 -4.95
C ALA A 82 -19.57 11.07 -5.58
N LYS A 83 -20.49 11.82 -4.99
CA LYS A 83 -20.82 13.20 -5.43
C LYS A 83 -19.85 14.21 -4.84
N THR A 84 -19.30 13.90 -3.69
CA THR A 84 -18.27 14.70 -3.02
C THR A 84 -17.49 13.81 -2.06
N ALA A 85 -16.21 14.11 -1.89
CA ALA A 85 -15.34 13.44 -0.94
C ALA A 85 -14.46 14.44 -0.21
N VAL A 86 -14.14 14.16 1.05
CA VAL A 86 -12.97 14.70 1.73
C VAL A 86 -11.89 13.63 1.68
N HIS A 87 -10.80 13.94 1.01
CA HIS A 87 -9.58 13.13 1.06
C HIS A 87 -8.65 13.68 2.13
N THR A 88 -8.09 12.79 2.92
CA THR A 88 -7.15 13.15 3.98
C THR A 88 -5.87 12.31 3.83
N ALA A 89 -4.73 12.98 3.85
CA ALA A 89 -3.44 12.33 3.65
C ALA A 89 -3.00 11.53 4.89
N ILE A 90 -2.45 10.35 4.66
CA ILE A 90 -1.75 9.55 5.67
C ILE A 90 -0.24 9.72 5.46
N TYR A 91 0.46 10.11 6.51
CA TYR A 91 1.92 10.17 6.54
C TYR A 91 2.46 9.14 7.53
N TYR A 92 3.51 8.45 7.13
CA TYR A 92 4.28 7.54 7.97
C TYR A 92 5.77 7.93 7.90
N GLU A 93 6.38 8.17 9.04
CA GLU A 93 7.78 8.66 9.13
C GLU A 93 8.06 9.88 8.22
N GLY A 94 7.10 10.81 8.14
CA GLY A 94 7.21 12.02 7.32
C GLY A 94 7.03 11.81 5.82
N LYS A 95 6.76 10.58 5.36
CA LYS A 95 6.50 10.26 3.96
C LYS A 95 5.01 9.99 3.74
N TYR A 96 4.49 10.42 2.59
CA TYR A 96 3.12 10.09 2.20
C TYR A 96 2.99 8.58 1.99
N ALA A 97 2.05 7.97 2.69
CA ALA A 97 1.83 6.52 2.70
C ALA A 97 0.46 6.11 2.16
N GLY A 98 -0.46 7.07 2.02
CA GLY A 98 -1.81 6.78 1.54
C GLY A 98 -2.81 7.85 1.94
N SER A 99 -4.08 7.51 1.93
CA SER A 99 -5.16 8.44 2.27
C SER A 99 -6.37 7.73 2.87
N VAL A 100 -7.21 8.52 3.56
CA VAL A 100 -8.58 8.13 3.87
C VAL A 100 -9.53 9.01 3.05
N SER A 101 -10.49 8.38 2.39
CA SER A 101 -11.54 9.04 1.63
C SER A 101 -12.85 8.94 2.39
N TYR A 102 -13.43 10.08 2.73
CA TYR A 102 -14.74 10.22 3.38
C TYR A 102 -15.74 10.73 2.35
N MET A 103 -16.70 9.91 1.96
CA MET A 103 -17.52 10.13 0.76
C MET A 103 -19.00 10.25 1.06
N VAL A 104 -19.66 11.10 0.27
CA VAL A 104 -21.10 11.16 0.16
C VAL A 104 -21.49 10.83 -1.28
N CYS A 105 -22.30 9.77 -1.44
CA CYS A 105 -22.67 9.22 -2.75
C CYS A 105 -24.05 9.69 -3.21
N LYS A 106 -24.95 10.01 -2.28
CA LYS A 106 -26.36 10.32 -2.59
C LYS A 106 -26.54 11.72 -3.15
N GLU A 107 -25.87 12.71 -2.58
CA GLU A 107 -26.03 14.11 -2.94
C GLU A 107 -24.74 14.92 -2.85
N LYS A 108 -24.65 16.03 -3.58
CA LYS A 108 -23.56 16.99 -3.40
C LYS A 108 -23.77 17.74 -2.09
N ARG A 109 -22.70 17.92 -1.33
CA ARG A 109 -22.71 18.75 -0.12
C ARG A 109 -21.46 19.62 -0.03
N SER A 110 -21.58 20.74 0.65
CA SER A 110 -20.44 21.55 1.04
C SER A 110 -19.88 21.06 2.37
N TRP A 111 -18.57 21.03 2.48
CA TRP A 111 -17.85 20.62 3.69
C TRP A 111 -17.39 21.86 4.46
N LYS A 112 -17.85 22.02 5.70
CA LYS A 112 -17.38 23.10 6.57
C LYS A 112 -15.91 22.89 6.94
N LYS A 113 -15.21 23.98 7.25
CA LYS A 113 -13.79 23.92 7.64
C LYS A 113 -13.60 23.02 8.86
N GLU A 114 -14.47 23.15 9.85
CA GLU A 114 -14.45 22.38 11.10
C GLU A 114 -14.65 20.87 10.83
N GLU A 115 -15.55 20.51 9.92
CA GLU A 115 -15.77 19.11 9.54
C GLU A 115 -14.51 18.50 8.92
N ARG A 116 -13.87 19.21 7.98
CA ARG A 116 -12.63 18.76 7.35
C ARG A 116 -11.51 18.60 8.36
N GLN A 117 -11.37 19.55 9.27
CA GLN A 117 -10.39 19.51 10.33
C GLN A 117 -10.58 18.29 11.25
N ILE A 118 -11.82 18.00 11.67
CA ILE A 118 -12.12 16.82 12.49
C ILE A 118 -11.79 15.54 11.72
N LEU A 119 -12.14 15.45 10.42
CA LEU A 119 -11.80 14.28 9.60
C LEU A 119 -10.28 14.10 9.44
N GLY A 120 -9.53 15.20 9.34
CA GLY A 120 -8.08 15.19 9.38
C GLY A 120 -7.52 14.62 10.69
N GLU A 121 -8.06 15.03 11.83
CA GLU A 121 -7.65 14.50 13.16
C GLU A 121 -8.00 13.01 13.30
N ILE A 122 -9.20 12.60 12.84
CA ILE A 122 -9.58 11.18 12.81
C ILE A 122 -8.58 10.38 11.96
N THR A 123 -8.18 10.92 10.81
CA THR A 123 -7.18 10.26 9.95
C THR A 123 -5.82 10.13 10.63
N LYS A 124 -5.38 11.10 11.40
CA LYS A 124 -4.13 10.98 12.18
C LYS A 124 -4.21 9.85 13.22
N ILE A 125 -5.36 9.67 13.87
CA ILE A 125 -5.60 8.55 14.80
C ILE A 125 -5.56 7.22 14.04
N ILE A 126 -6.24 7.13 12.89
CA ILE A 126 -6.22 5.96 12.02
C ILE A 126 -4.78 5.67 11.58
N ALA A 127 -4.04 6.67 11.11
CA ALA A 127 -2.66 6.54 10.67
C ALA A 127 -1.73 6.04 11.79
N ALA A 128 -1.87 6.57 13.00
CA ALA A 128 -1.11 6.11 14.16
C ALA A 128 -1.42 4.65 14.51
N HIS A 129 -2.68 4.24 14.43
CA HIS A 129 -3.09 2.87 14.67
C HIS A 129 -2.61 1.92 13.58
N LEU A 130 -2.76 2.30 12.32
CA LEU A 130 -2.22 1.54 11.18
C LEU A 130 -0.69 1.43 11.27
N GLY A 131 0.02 2.52 11.59
CA GLY A 131 1.46 2.49 11.80
C GLY A 131 1.87 1.47 12.87
N LYS A 132 1.12 1.38 13.97
CA LYS A 132 1.35 0.36 15.00
C LYS A 132 1.07 -1.06 14.49
N LEU A 133 -0.03 -1.27 13.77
CA LEU A 133 -0.33 -2.56 13.15
C LEU A 133 0.72 -2.94 12.10
N PHE A 134 1.19 -1.98 11.32
CA PHE A 134 2.24 -2.18 10.35
C PHE A 134 3.57 -2.53 11.00
N LEU A 135 3.94 -1.86 12.09
CA LEU A 135 5.12 -2.22 12.89
C LEU A 135 4.98 -3.62 13.50
N MET A 136 3.82 -3.97 14.02
CA MET A 136 3.57 -5.31 14.58
C MET A 136 3.57 -6.38 13.48
N ASN A 137 3.02 -6.11 12.30
CA ASN A 137 3.03 -7.03 11.17
C ASN A 137 4.40 -7.10 10.48
N SER A 138 5.17 -6.01 10.43
CA SER A 138 6.56 -6.05 9.93
C SER A 138 7.49 -6.82 10.86
N MET A 139 7.16 -6.90 12.16
CA MET A 139 7.82 -7.80 13.10
C MET A 139 7.37 -9.28 12.96
N SER A 140 6.20 -9.54 12.38
CA SER A 140 5.66 -10.88 12.18
C SER A 140 5.59 -11.36 10.74
N ASN A 141 5.52 -10.45 9.75
CA ASN A 141 5.47 -10.79 8.32
C ASN A 141 5.87 -9.56 7.51
N GLY A 142 7.10 -9.45 7.09
CA GLY A 142 7.72 -8.42 6.25
C GLY A 142 6.87 -7.65 5.21
N MET A 143 5.81 -6.94 5.64
CA MET A 143 4.71 -6.49 4.80
C MET A 143 4.75 -4.99 4.44
N PHE A 144 5.93 -4.47 4.06
CA PHE A 144 6.10 -3.20 3.31
C PHE A 144 7.17 -3.32 2.23
N THR A 145 7.29 -4.50 1.69
CA THR A 145 8.19 -4.82 0.59
C THR A 145 7.42 -4.78 -0.72
N ASN A 146 8.09 -4.43 -1.80
CA ASN A 146 7.67 -4.79 -3.14
C ASN A 146 7.02 -6.18 -3.06
N PRO A 147 5.72 -6.37 -3.43
CA PRO A 147 5.06 -7.66 -3.28
C PRO A 147 5.80 -8.79 -4.02
N GLU A 148 6.69 -8.45 -4.93
CA GLU A 148 7.49 -9.41 -5.69
C GLU A 148 8.86 -9.71 -5.08
N PHE A 149 9.49 -8.74 -4.39
CA PHE A 149 10.85 -8.87 -3.87
C PHE A 149 10.96 -8.41 -2.42
N ASP A 150 11.84 -9.04 -1.65
CA ASP A 150 12.24 -8.61 -0.32
C ASP A 150 13.21 -7.42 -0.40
N ASP A 151 12.84 -6.28 0.21
CA ASP A 151 13.61 -5.03 0.11
C ASP A 151 15.00 -5.10 0.75
N LEU A 152 15.21 -6.03 1.69
CA LEU A 152 16.48 -6.19 2.36
C LEU A 152 17.44 -7.01 1.53
N THR A 153 16.97 -8.13 0.98
CA THR A 153 17.78 -9.16 0.34
C THR A 153 17.73 -9.12 -1.19
N GLY A 154 16.70 -8.46 -1.76
CA GLY A 154 16.44 -8.46 -3.21
C GLY A 154 15.94 -9.79 -3.76
N LEU A 155 15.77 -10.81 -2.93
CA LEU A 155 15.15 -12.08 -3.33
C LEU A 155 13.64 -11.91 -3.55
N ILE A 156 13.03 -12.83 -4.28
CA ILE A 156 11.57 -12.85 -4.41
C ILE A 156 10.93 -13.00 -3.03
N SER A 157 9.83 -12.28 -2.80
CA SER A 157 9.09 -12.36 -1.54
C SER A 157 8.50 -13.75 -1.33
N PHE A 158 8.24 -14.13 -0.08
CA PHE A 158 7.61 -15.41 0.23
C PHE A 158 6.26 -15.59 -0.48
N THR A 159 5.48 -14.53 -0.62
CA THR A 159 4.20 -14.55 -1.35
C THR A 159 4.41 -14.89 -2.81
N ARG A 160 5.35 -14.20 -3.47
CA ARG A 160 5.70 -14.46 -4.88
C ARG A 160 6.29 -15.85 -5.06
N PHE A 161 7.17 -16.28 -4.16
CA PHE A 161 7.73 -17.63 -4.17
C PHE A 161 6.62 -18.70 -4.12
N LYS A 162 5.64 -18.56 -3.24
CA LYS A 162 4.49 -19.47 -3.13
C LYS A 162 3.69 -19.53 -4.43
N GLU A 163 3.38 -18.39 -5.04
CA GLU A 163 2.67 -18.31 -6.32
C GLU A 163 3.45 -19.01 -7.45
N GLU A 164 4.76 -18.81 -7.51
CA GLU A 164 5.61 -19.49 -8.51
C GLU A 164 5.67 -21.00 -8.27
N VAL A 165 5.79 -21.44 -7.02
CA VAL A 165 5.76 -22.88 -6.68
C VAL A 165 4.42 -23.49 -7.06
N GLU A 166 3.29 -22.84 -6.74
CA GLU A 166 1.95 -23.31 -7.12
C GLU A 166 1.81 -23.40 -8.64
N ARG A 167 2.35 -22.42 -9.40
CA ARG A 167 2.34 -22.44 -10.87
C ARG A 167 3.18 -23.58 -11.43
N VAL A 168 4.36 -23.79 -10.89
CA VAL A 168 5.27 -24.88 -11.30
C VAL A 168 4.64 -26.25 -11.01
N LEU A 169 4.03 -26.44 -9.83
CA LEU A 169 3.39 -27.70 -9.43
C LEU A 169 2.10 -27.99 -10.22
N ALA A 170 1.50 -26.99 -10.86
CA ALA A 170 0.33 -27.18 -11.73
C ALA A 170 0.70 -27.68 -13.15
N ASP A 171 1.98 -27.73 -13.51
CA ASP A 171 2.44 -28.24 -14.81
C ASP A 171 2.59 -29.76 -14.76
N ASP A 172 1.78 -30.49 -15.55
CA ASP A 172 1.77 -31.95 -15.62
C ASP A 172 3.08 -32.57 -16.19
N ASN A 173 3.98 -31.75 -16.75
CA ASN A 173 5.26 -32.19 -17.31
C ASN A 173 6.43 -32.14 -16.31
N ILE A 174 6.16 -31.90 -15.03
CA ILE A 174 7.20 -31.82 -14.01
C ILE A 174 7.82 -33.18 -13.77
N SER A 175 9.15 -33.29 -13.97
CA SER A 175 9.91 -34.52 -13.73
C SER A 175 10.40 -34.68 -12.30
N SER A 176 10.97 -33.64 -11.69
CA SER A 176 11.33 -33.61 -10.26
C SER A 176 11.82 -32.23 -9.81
N TYR A 177 11.37 -31.80 -8.64
CA TYR A 177 11.83 -30.60 -7.95
C TYR A 177 12.18 -30.93 -6.50
N VAL A 178 13.14 -30.21 -5.95
CA VAL A 178 13.50 -30.27 -4.54
C VAL A 178 13.29 -28.88 -3.95
N MET A 179 12.53 -28.81 -2.87
CA MET A 179 12.41 -27.59 -2.09
C MET A 179 13.40 -27.65 -0.92
N VAL A 180 14.25 -26.63 -0.81
CA VAL A 180 15.19 -26.48 0.29
C VAL A 180 14.72 -25.34 1.17
N TYR A 181 14.54 -25.61 2.45
CA TYR A 181 14.26 -24.61 3.47
C TYR A 181 15.48 -24.44 4.36
N THR A 182 15.92 -23.19 4.52
CA THR A 182 17.07 -22.85 5.38
C THR A 182 16.68 -21.79 6.39
N ASP A 183 17.24 -21.85 7.59
CA ASP A 183 17.06 -20.89 8.66
C ASP A 183 18.39 -20.61 9.37
N PHE A 184 18.55 -19.41 9.92
CA PHE A 184 19.69 -19.06 10.75
C PHE A 184 19.42 -19.41 12.21
N GLU A 185 20.11 -20.42 12.72
CA GLU A 185 20.00 -20.79 14.13
C GLU A 185 20.40 -19.62 15.04
N ASN A 186 19.55 -19.35 16.04
CA ASN A 186 19.77 -18.28 17.02
C ASN A 186 19.94 -16.86 16.43
N PHE A 187 19.36 -16.53 15.26
CA PHE A 187 19.46 -15.22 14.63
C PHE A 187 19.04 -14.07 15.54
N LYS A 188 18.03 -14.30 16.41
CA LYS A 188 17.61 -13.32 17.42
C LYS A 188 18.76 -13.00 18.40
N TYR A 189 19.49 -14.00 18.86
CA TYR A 189 20.66 -13.79 19.73
C TYR A 189 21.79 -13.06 19.01
N PHE A 190 22.01 -13.38 17.74
CA PHE A 190 22.96 -12.65 16.90
C PHE A 190 22.63 -11.16 16.85
N ASN A 191 21.35 -10.80 16.57
CA ASN A 191 20.89 -9.41 16.55
C ASN A 191 21.03 -8.71 17.90
N GLN A 192 20.75 -9.40 19.01
CA GLN A 192 20.95 -8.85 20.35
C GLN A 192 22.41 -8.55 20.66
N LYS A 193 23.33 -9.40 20.19
CA LYS A 193 24.76 -9.27 20.45
C LYS A 193 25.46 -8.26 19.55
N TRP A 194 25.11 -8.23 18.27
CA TRP A 194 25.81 -7.48 17.23
C TRP A 194 25.00 -6.32 16.63
N GLY A 195 23.75 -6.18 17.03
CA GLY A 195 22.83 -5.18 16.53
C GLY A 195 22.10 -5.59 15.23
N TYR A 196 20.93 -5.01 15.01
CA TYR A 196 20.08 -5.31 13.85
C TYR A 196 20.76 -4.99 12.51
N GLN A 197 21.58 -3.94 12.45
CA GLN A 197 22.33 -3.58 11.23
C GLN A 197 23.29 -4.68 10.78
N MET A 198 23.89 -5.40 11.73
CA MET A 198 24.77 -6.52 11.43
C MET A 198 23.97 -7.75 10.97
N GLY A 199 22.79 -7.98 11.55
CA GLY A 199 21.86 -9.01 11.07
C GLY A 199 21.39 -8.76 9.64
N ASP A 200 21.00 -7.52 9.34
CA ASP A 200 20.61 -7.11 7.99
C ASP A 200 21.75 -7.32 6.98
N ARG A 201 22.97 -6.98 7.39
CA ARG A 201 24.16 -7.21 6.55
C ARG A 201 24.38 -8.70 6.29
N LEU A 202 24.26 -9.55 7.31
CA LEU A 202 24.39 -11.00 7.19
C LEU A 202 23.36 -11.55 6.19
N LEU A 203 22.11 -11.14 6.29
CA LEU A 203 21.03 -11.57 5.38
C LEU A 203 21.33 -11.16 3.93
N ARG A 204 21.78 -9.91 3.70
CA ARG A 204 22.18 -9.45 2.36
C ARG A 204 23.34 -10.23 1.78
N GLU A 205 24.41 -10.45 2.56
CA GLU A 205 25.59 -11.20 2.10
C GLU A 205 25.23 -12.65 1.78
N PHE A 206 24.40 -13.29 2.60
CA PHE A 206 23.92 -14.64 2.34
C PHE A 206 23.08 -14.72 1.06
N SER A 207 22.17 -13.79 0.85
CA SER A 207 21.34 -13.72 -0.35
C SER A 207 22.17 -13.50 -1.61
N ASN A 208 23.14 -12.61 -1.57
CA ASN A 208 24.07 -12.38 -2.67
C ASN A 208 24.93 -13.62 -2.99
N TYR A 209 25.32 -14.37 -1.97
CA TYR A 209 26.02 -15.62 -2.15
C TYR A 209 25.17 -16.67 -2.88
N ILE A 210 23.91 -16.84 -2.47
CA ILE A 210 22.97 -17.76 -3.14
C ILE A 210 22.78 -17.36 -4.60
N ILE A 211 22.47 -16.08 -4.88
CA ILE A 211 22.29 -15.58 -6.24
C ILE A 211 23.53 -15.83 -7.09
N GLY A 212 24.70 -15.52 -6.57
CA GLY A 212 25.96 -15.70 -7.29
C GLY A 212 26.27 -17.17 -7.60
N THR A 213 25.92 -18.08 -6.69
CA THR A 213 26.12 -19.53 -6.90
C THR A 213 25.17 -20.07 -7.96
N MET A 214 23.89 -19.67 -7.94
CA MET A 214 22.91 -20.09 -8.94
C MET A 214 23.25 -19.60 -10.35
N GLN A 215 23.72 -18.36 -10.49
CA GLN A 215 24.13 -17.81 -11.79
C GLN A 215 25.36 -18.49 -12.38
N GLN A 216 26.21 -19.09 -11.57
CA GLN A 216 27.38 -19.86 -12.05
C GLN A 216 26.96 -21.23 -12.58
N GLU A 217 25.91 -21.84 -12.04
CA GLU A 217 25.45 -23.16 -12.49
C GLU A 217 24.61 -23.09 -13.78
N GLU A 218 23.97 -21.96 -14.09
CA GLU A 218 23.24 -21.75 -15.35
C GLU A 218 24.17 -21.54 -16.58
N GLN A 219 25.49 -21.42 -16.38
CA GLN A 219 26.50 -21.22 -17.44
C GLN A 219 27.23 -22.52 -17.85
N ILE A 220 26.84 -23.67 -17.29
CA ILE A 220 27.36 -25.01 -17.66
C ILE A 220 26.29 -25.74 -18.47
#